data_42bd52b3402579d296b96600e2d01d14
#
_entry.id   42bd52b3402579d296b96600e2d01d14
#
_cell.length_a   1.000
_cell.length_b   1.000
_cell.length_c   1.000
_cell.angle_alpha   90.00
_cell.angle_beta   90.00
_cell.angle_gamma   90.00
#
_symmetry.space_group_name_H-M   'P 1'
#
loop_
_entity.id
_entity.type
_entity.pdbx_description
1 polymer ?
#
loop_
_entity_poly.entity_id
_entity_poly.type
_entity_poly.pdbx_seq_one_letter_code
_entity_poly.pdbx_strand_id
1 'polypeptide(L)'
;MRNRFLGHHSKMRSLCEHVVKGDLADVIEEINQFASERDWDQFHTPKNLATSISIESGELMETLQWESPTFEEVSSDLEKRKKIEEELADVMIYSLRFCSLLGSDPIEVMKAKLEENSEKYPVAKSKGSSKKYSDL
;
A
#
# COMPACT_ATOMS: atom_id res chain seq x y z
N MET A 1 -30.96 -18.41 -16.49
CA MET A 1 -29.65 -18.27 -15.81
C MET A 1 -29.34 -16.81 -15.67
N ARG A 2 -29.58 -16.25 -14.48
CA ARG A 2 -29.43 -14.80 -14.21
C ARG A 2 -28.49 -14.56 -13.03
N ASN A 3 -27.49 -13.73 -13.28
CA ASN A 3 -26.77 -12.88 -12.31
C ASN A 3 -26.27 -13.52 -10.99
N ARG A 4 -25.01 -13.98 -11.00
CA ARG A 4 -24.19 -14.19 -9.79
C ARG A 4 -22.94 -13.29 -9.69
N PHE A 5 -22.74 -12.34 -10.61
CA PHE A 5 -21.48 -11.54 -10.68
C PHE A 5 -21.56 -10.11 -10.12
N LEU A 6 -22.74 -9.64 -9.70
CA LEU A 6 -22.89 -8.26 -9.18
C LEU A 6 -22.62 -8.12 -7.68
N GLY A 7 -22.53 -9.22 -6.93
CA GLY A 7 -22.36 -9.17 -5.46
C GLY A 7 -20.93 -8.90 -4.98
N HIS A 8 -19.90 -9.21 -5.77
CA HIS A 8 -18.50 -9.14 -5.31
C HIS A 8 -17.95 -7.70 -5.34
N HIS A 9 -18.27 -6.91 -6.36
CA HIS A 9 -17.83 -5.52 -6.43
C HIS A 9 -18.49 -4.58 -5.41
N SER A 10 -19.74 -4.86 -5.06
CA SER A 10 -20.46 -4.11 -4.03
C SER A 10 -19.90 -4.35 -2.63
N LYS A 11 -19.49 -5.61 -2.32
CA LYS A 11 -18.93 -5.97 -1.02
C LYS A 11 -17.53 -5.40 -0.81
N MET A 12 -16.68 -5.34 -1.84
CA MET A 12 -15.36 -4.70 -1.75
C MET A 12 -15.45 -3.18 -1.58
N ARG A 13 -16.37 -2.50 -2.25
CA ARG A 13 -16.62 -1.06 -2.01
C ARG A 13 -17.06 -0.78 -0.58
N SER A 14 -17.95 -1.58 -0.02
CA SER A 14 -18.42 -1.44 1.36
C SER A 14 -17.31 -1.67 2.41
N LEU A 15 -16.33 -2.52 2.13
CA LEU A 15 -15.17 -2.73 3.01
C LEU A 15 -14.19 -1.54 2.98
N CYS A 16 -14.02 -0.88 1.84
CA CYS A 16 -13.14 0.29 1.72
C CYS A 16 -13.72 1.56 2.36
N GLU A 17 -15.05 1.73 2.39
CA GLU A 17 -15.70 2.95 2.91
C GLU A 17 -15.61 3.09 4.44
N HIS A 18 -15.20 2.04 5.17
CA HIS A 18 -15.15 2.07 6.65
C HIS A 18 -13.73 2.21 7.24
N VAL A 19 -12.69 2.30 6.42
CA VAL A 19 -11.31 2.05 6.88
C VAL A 19 -10.47 3.32 7.02
N VAL A 20 -10.77 4.41 6.34
CA VAL A 20 -9.90 5.61 6.41
C VAL A 20 -10.47 6.65 7.36
N LYS A 21 -9.89 6.73 8.56
CA LYS A 21 -10.13 7.81 9.53
C LYS A 21 -8.84 8.62 9.65
N GLY A 22 -8.88 9.87 9.29
CA GLY A 22 -7.77 10.80 9.42
C GLY A 22 -7.37 11.46 8.10
N ASP A 23 -6.61 12.55 8.20
CA ASP A 23 -6.02 13.23 7.06
C ASP A 23 -4.60 12.69 6.83
N LEU A 24 -4.26 12.37 5.58
CA LEU A 24 -2.93 11.90 5.21
C LEU A 24 -1.84 12.95 5.53
N ALA A 25 -2.17 14.22 5.42
CA ALA A 25 -1.27 15.31 5.75
C ALA A 25 -0.90 15.32 7.25
N ASP A 26 -1.86 15.10 8.13
CA ASP A 26 -1.64 15.01 9.57
C ASP A 26 -0.71 13.84 9.92
N VAL A 27 -0.95 12.69 9.32
CA VAL A 27 -0.10 11.49 9.52
C VAL A 27 1.34 11.74 9.04
N ILE A 28 1.52 12.40 7.91
CA ILE A 28 2.85 12.76 7.40
C ILE A 28 3.55 13.70 8.37
N GLU A 29 2.85 14.67 8.93
CA GLU A 29 3.40 15.59 9.94
C GLU A 29 3.83 14.84 11.19
N GLU A 30 3.01 13.92 11.71
CA GLU A 30 3.34 13.07 12.85
C GLU A 30 4.58 12.20 12.58
N ILE A 31 4.71 11.60 11.37
CA ILE A 31 5.90 10.84 10.96
C ILE A 31 7.14 11.73 10.96
N ASN A 32 7.04 12.94 10.43
CA ASN A 32 8.14 13.89 10.39
C ASN A 32 8.57 14.32 11.79
N GLN A 33 7.61 14.63 12.66
CA GLN A 33 7.88 14.99 14.04
C GLN A 33 8.54 13.83 14.79
N PHE A 34 8.03 12.62 14.63
CA PHE A 34 8.59 11.42 15.26
C PHE A 34 10.07 11.22 14.92
N ALA A 35 10.44 11.42 13.67
CA ALA A 35 11.83 11.31 13.21
C ALA A 35 12.70 12.46 13.73
N SER A 36 12.19 13.70 13.70
CA SER A 36 12.91 14.90 14.14
C SER A 36 13.20 14.88 15.63
N GLU A 37 12.22 14.49 16.47
CA GLU A 37 12.40 14.38 17.92
C GLU A 37 13.50 13.38 18.33
N ARG A 38 13.85 12.46 17.45
CA ARG A 38 14.89 11.43 17.64
C ARG A 38 16.19 11.76 16.94
N ASP A 39 16.27 12.92 16.31
CA ASP A 39 17.41 13.33 15.49
C ASP A 39 17.76 12.31 14.37
N TRP A 40 16.72 11.65 13.82
CA TRP A 40 16.87 10.64 12.77
C TRP A 40 16.95 11.21 11.38
N ASP A 41 16.68 12.49 11.21
CA ASP A 41 16.79 13.17 9.92
C ASP A 41 18.16 12.99 9.28
N GLN A 42 19.23 12.99 10.09
CA GLN A 42 20.60 12.78 9.65
C GLN A 42 20.84 11.39 9.02
N PHE A 43 20.01 10.39 9.36
CA PHE A 43 20.12 9.01 8.84
C PHE A 43 19.16 8.75 7.68
N HIS A 44 18.16 9.59 7.46
CA HIS A 44 17.13 9.43 6.44
C HIS A 44 17.59 9.93 5.07
N THR A 45 18.64 9.30 4.52
CA THR A 45 19.05 9.52 3.14
C THR A 45 18.13 8.77 2.16
N PRO A 46 18.05 9.17 0.87
CA PRO A 46 17.27 8.43 -0.13
C PRO A 46 17.60 6.94 -0.18
N LYS A 47 18.89 6.59 -0.14
CA LYS A 47 19.33 5.19 -0.13
C LYS A 47 18.86 4.46 1.12
N ASN A 48 19.00 5.06 2.30
CA ASN A 48 18.62 4.42 3.56
C ASN A 48 17.11 4.20 3.65
N LEU A 49 16.30 5.18 3.24
CA LEU A 49 14.84 5.05 3.21
C LEU A 49 14.38 3.99 2.20
N ALA A 50 14.97 3.96 1.00
CA ALA A 50 14.67 2.92 0.02
C ALA A 50 15.05 1.51 0.54
N THR A 51 16.16 1.41 1.27
CA THR A 51 16.57 0.16 1.94
C THR A 51 15.56 -0.24 3.01
N SER A 52 15.12 0.70 3.87
CA SER A 52 14.11 0.42 4.90
C SER A 52 12.80 -0.06 4.28
N ILE A 53 12.29 0.60 3.24
CA ILE A 53 11.08 0.15 2.52
C ILE A 53 11.24 -1.30 2.03
N SER A 54 12.42 -1.66 1.51
CA SER A 54 12.70 -3.02 1.04
C SER A 54 12.74 -4.04 2.18
N ILE A 55 13.32 -3.67 3.32
CA ILE A 55 13.39 -4.53 4.51
C ILE A 55 11.98 -4.79 5.04
N GLU A 56 11.18 -3.75 5.30
CA GLU A 56 9.81 -3.90 5.81
C GLU A 56 8.91 -4.66 4.81
N SER A 57 9.13 -4.48 3.51
CA SER A 57 8.45 -5.30 2.49
C SER A 57 8.85 -6.77 2.60
N GLY A 58 10.07 -7.07 2.97
CA GLY A 58 10.55 -8.44 3.26
C GLY A 58 9.89 -9.02 4.51
N GLU A 59 9.76 -8.23 5.58
CA GLU A 59 9.09 -8.63 6.82
C GLU A 59 7.59 -8.87 6.58
N LEU A 60 6.93 -8.02 5.79
CA LEU A 60 5.57 -8.28 5.32
C LEU A 60 5.46 -9.62 4.56
N MET A 61 6.40 -9.93 3.67
CA MET A 61 6.44 -11.22 2.98
C MET A 61 6.66 -12.39 3.93
N GLU A 62 7.47 -12.22 4.97
CA GLU A 62 7.74 -13.24 5.98
C GLU A 62 6.47 -13.66 6.72
N THR A 63 5.55 -12.74 6.98
CA THR A 63 4.25 -13.06 7.62
C THR A 63 3.41 -14.05 6.81
N LEU A 64 3.68 -14.20 5.51
CA LEU A 64 2.94 -15.02 4.54
C LEU A 64 3.82 -16.12 3.91
N GLN A 65 5.05 -16.32 4.39
CA GLN A 65 6.07 -17.15 3.73
C GLN A 65 5.58 -18.58 3.45
N TRP A 66 4.84 -19.17 4.37
CA TRP A 66 4.44 -20.59 4.31
C TRP A 66 2.94 -20.78 4.04
N GLU A 67 2.21 -19.71 3.84
CA GLU A 67 0.77 -19.71 3.68
C GLU A 67 0.34 -18.78 2.56
N SER A 68 -0.78 -19.09 1.92
CA SER A 68 -1.41 -18.25 0.90
C SER A 68 -2.87 -17.99 1.24
N PRO A 69 -3.15 -17.32 2.37
CA PRO A 69 -4.52 -17.08 2.80
C PRO A 69 -5.22 -16.09 1.87
N THR A 70 -6.53 -16.23 1.76
CA THR A 70 -7.39 -15.19 1.17
C THR A 70 -7.51 -13.99 2.12
N PHE A 71 -7.91 -12.83 1.61
CA PHE A 71 -8.20 -11.66 2.45
C PHE A 71 -9.32 -11.92 3.47
N GLU A 72 -10.29 -12.81 3.15
CA GLU A 72 -11.35 -13.21 4.07
C GLU A 72 -10.79 -14.02 5.25
N GLU A 73 -9.89 -14.95 4.99
CA GLU A 73 -9.18 -15.72 6.02
C GLU A 73 -8.32 -14.85 6.91
N VAL A 74 -7.54 -13.93 6.33
CA VAL A 74 -6.76 -12.95 7.09
C VAL A 74 -7.66 -12.07 7.96
N SER A 75 -8.78 -11.58 7.42
CA SER A 75 -9.70 -10.69 8.14
C SER A 75 -10.40 -11.38 9.32
N SER A 76 -10.54 -12.71 9.28
CA SER A 76 -11.14 -13.51 10.36
C SER A 76 -10.13 -13.94 11.44
N ASP A 77 -8.83 -13.89 11.14
CA ASP A 77 -7.74 -14.18 12.07
C ASP A 77 -7.13 -12.87 12.58
N LEU A 78 -7.56 -12.42 13.76
CA LEU A 78 -7.15 -11.13 14.32
C LEU A 78 -5.65 -11.05 14.61
N GLU A 79 -5.00 -12.14 14.99
CA GLU A 79 -3.57 -12.15 15.28
C GLU A 79 -2.75 -12.03 13.98
N LYS A 80 -3.08 -12.81 12.97
CA LYS A 80 -2.45 -12.76 11.66
C LYS A 80 -2.66 -11.39 11.00
N ARG A 81 -3.89 -10.89 11.04
CA ARG A 81 -4.24 -9.57 10.53
C ARG A 81 -3.38 -8.49 11.16
N LYS A 82 -3.25 -8.50 12.49
CA LYS A 82 -2.45 -7.52 13.22
C LYS A 82 -0.99 -7.53 12.77
N LYS A 83 -0.36 -8.70 12.66
CA LYS A 83 1.02 -8.82 12.18
C LYS A 83 1.19 -8.24 10.77
N ILE A 84 0.29 -8.57 9.85
CA ILE A 84 0.32 -8.03 8.49
C ILE A 84 0.12 -6.52 8.48
N GLU A 85 -0.79 -5.98 9.29
CA GLU A 85 -1.05 -4.54 9.38
C GLU A 85 0.16 -3.78 9.98
N GLU A 86 0.89 -4.36 10.93
CA GLU A 86 2.11 -3.79 11.50
C GLU A 86 3.19 -3.61 10.42
N GLU A 87 3.55 -4.66 9.69
CA GLU A 87 4.58 -4.58 8.64
C GLU A 87 4.14 -3.71 7.45
N LEU A 88 2.86 -3.79 7.08
CA LEU A 88 2.30 -2.91 6.05
C LEU A 88 2.36 -1.43 6.46
N ALA A 89 2.13 -1.13 7.76
CA ALA A 89 2.25 0.22 8.28
C ALA A 89 3.70 0.73 8.17
N ASP A 90 4.70 -0.08 8.49
CA ASP A 90 6.10 0.32 8.40
C ASP A 90 6.52 0.60 6.94
N VAL A 91 6.10 -0.21 5.97
CA VAL A 91 6.27 0.08 4.54
C VAL A 91 5.66 1.44 4.16
N MET A 92 4.45 1.72 4.62
CA MET A 92 3.76 3.00 4.33
C MET A 92 4.45 4.18 5.01
N ILE A 93 4.86 4.05 6.27
CA ILE A 93 5.53 5.10 7.04
C ILE A 93 6.83 5.52 6.36
N TYR A 94 7.71 4.58 6.01
CA TYR A 94 8.95 4.89 5.29
C TYR A 94 8.70 5.46 3.90
N SER A 95 7.67 4.99 3.19
CA SER A 95 7.30 5.54 1.88
C SER A 95 6.80 6.98 1.98
N LEU A 96 5.95 7.30 2.95
CA LEU A 96 5.45 8.66 3.19
C LEU A 96 6.58 9.59 3.66
N ARG A 97 7.47 9.09 4.52
CA ARG A 97 8.66 9.84 4.93
C ARG A 97 9.56 10.16 3.73
N PHE A 98 9.75 9.21 2.82
CA PHE A 98 10.51 9.43 1.59
C PHE A 98 9.87 10.54 0.74
N CYS A 99 8.56 10.47 0.50
CA CYS A 99 7.82 11.51 -0.23
C CYS A 99 8.00 12.89 0.42
N SER A 100 7.87 12.96 1.74
CA SER A 100 8.01 14.20 2.49
C SER A 100 9.39 14.84 2.33
N LEU A 101 10.47 14.06 2.46
CA LEU A 101 11.84 14.56 2.30
C LEU A 101 12.18 14.88 0.85
N LEU A 102 11.54 14.23 -0.11
CA LEU A 102 11.66 14.54 -1.53
C LEU A 102 10.87 15.80 -1.92
N GLY A 103 9.99 16.31 -1.04
CA GLY A 103 9.09 17.44 -1.32
C GLY A 103 7.95 17.08 -2.27
N SER A 104 7.56 15.81 -2.33
CA SER A 104 6.52 15.31 -3.21
C SER A 104 5.22 15.06 -2.43
N ASP A 105 4.09 15.44 -3.04
CA ASP A 105 2.77 15.06 -2.54
C ASP A 105 2.48 13.59 -2.91
N PRO A 106 2.34 12.68 -1.93
CA PRO A 106 2.12 11.26 -2.22
C PRO A 106 0.81 11.00 -2.97
N ILE A 107 -0.23 11.81 -2.76
CA ILE A 107 -1.50 11.67 -3.48
C ILE A 107 -1.31 11.99 -4.96
N GLU A 108 -0.65 13.09 -5.27
CA GLU A 108 -0.40 13.48 -6.65
C GLU A 108 0.53 12.50 -7.38
N VAL A 109 1.58 12.02 -6.69
CA VAL A 109 2.48 10.99 -7.24
C VAL A 109 1.73 9.70 -7.57
N MET A 110 0.85 9.24 -6.66
CA MET A 110 0.05 8.03 -6.88
C MET A 110 -0.96 8.22 -8.01
N LYS A 111 -1.65 9.37 -8.07
CA LYS A 111 -2.64 9.68 -9.13
C LYS A 111 -1.96 9.71 -10.52
N ALA A 112 -0.86 10.42 -10.64
CA ALA A 112 -0.10 10.49 -11.89
C ALA A 112 0.34 9.09 -12.36
N LYS A 113 0.78 8.25 -11.41
CA LYS A 113 1.19 6.87 -11.73
C LYS A 113 0.02 5.97 -12.12
N LEU A 114 -1.15 6.15 -11.49
CA LEU A 114 -2.37 5.42 -11.88
C LEU A 114 -2.84 5.80 -13.29
N GLU A 115 -2.73 7.07 -13.67
CA GLU A 115 -3.06 7.53 -15.01
C GLU A 115 -2.13 6.88 -16.05
N GLU A 116 -0.80 6.94 -15.83
CA GLU A 116 0.18 6.25 -16.67
C GLU A 116 -0.09 4.74 -16.79
N ASN A 117 -0.44 4.09 -15.67
CA ASN A 117 -0.76 2.67 -15.67
C ASN A 117 -2.07 2.37 -16.43
N SER A 118 -3.05 3.26 -16.37
CA SER A 118 -4.30 3.13 -17.13
C SER A 118 -4.06 3.13 -18.64
N GLU A 119 -3.10 3.92 -19.12
CA GLU A 119 -2.68 3.91 -20.52
C GLU A 119 -1.94 2.62 -20.90
N LYS A 120 -1.06 2.12 -20.01
CA LYS A 120 -0.30 0.88 -20.22
C LYS A 120 -1.19 -0.37 -20.19
N TYR A 121 -2.26 -0.34 -19.38
CA TYR A 121 -3.18 -1.46 -19.18
C TYR A 121 -4.62 -1.09 -19.59
N PRO A 122 -4.91 -0.90 -20.88
CA PRO A 122 -6.28 -0.61 -21.35
C PRO A 122 -7.25 -1.70 -20.92
N VAL A 123 -8.42 -1.32 -20.44
CA VAL A 123 -9.44 -2.27 -19.92
C VAL A 123 -9.76 -3.38 -20.93
N ALA A 124 -9.89 -3.01 -22.20
CA ALA A 124 -10.22 -3.95 -23.26
C ALA A 124 -9.21 -5.11 -23.42
N LYS A 125 -7.94 -4.88 -23.07
CA LYS A 125 -6.86 -5.88 -23.19
C LYS A 125 -6.50 -6.53 -21.88
N SER A 126 -6.65 -5.80 -20.76
CA SER A 126 -6.13 -6.21 -19.44
C SER A 126 -7.16 -6.93 -18.59
N LYS A 127 -8.46 -6.80 -18.90
CA LYS A 127 -9.54 -7.37 -18.09
C LYS A 127 -9.42 -8.90 -17.97
N GLY A 128 -9.28 -9.39 -16.72
CA GLY A 128 -9.15 -10.82 -16.44
C GLY A 128 -7.77 -11.41 -16.76
N SER A 129 -6.75 -10.57 -17.02
CA SER A 129 -5.38 -10.99 -17.30
C SER A 129 -4.40 -10.37 -16.30
N SER A 130 -3.42 -11.14 -15.85
CA SER A 130 -2.29 -10.69 -15.02
C SER A 130 -1.00 -10.51 -15.84
N LYS A 131 -1.09 -10.54 -17.16
CA LYS A 131 0.07 -10.36 -18.04
C LYS A 131 0.63 -8.95 -17.94
N LYS A 132 1.95 -8.83 -18.11
CA LYS A 132 2.60 -7.54 -18.23
C LYS A 132 2.11 -6.80 -19.49
N TYR A 133 2.09 -5.48 -19.46
CA TYR A 133 1.63 -4.65 -20.60
C TYR A 133 2.37 -4.93 -21.90
N SER A 134 3.65 -5.38 -21.82
CA SER A 134 4.44 -5.79 -23.01
C SER A 134 3.93 -7.07 -23.68
N ASP A 135 3.08 -7.83 -22.99
CA ASP A 135 2.61 -9.17 -23.43
C ASP A 135 1.07 -9.18 -23.65
N LEU A 136 0.44 -7.99 -23.66
CA LEU A 136 -1.00 -7.79 -23.88
C LEU A 136 -1.38 -7.67 -25.36
#